data_46fbb3f61ba92b30f5a4a694ea40311c
#
_entry.id   46fbb3f61ba92b30f5a4a694ea40311c
#
_cell.length_a   1.000
_cell.length_b   1.000
_cell.length_c   1.000
_cell.angle_alpha   90.00
_cell.angle_beta   90.00
_cell.angle_gamma   90.00
#
_symmetry.space_group_name_H-M   'P 1'
#
loop_
_entity.id
_entity.type
_entity.pdbx_description
1 polymer ?
#
loop_
_entity_poly.entity_id
_entity_poly.type
_entity_poly.pdbx_seq_one_letter_code
_entity_poly.pdbx_strand_id
1 'polypeptide(L)'
;MAGFAGRHIVVADEDRAIVGLVVETLLKEGHAVFYAYDGLSANQLAFGLKNCDLVISNTRIGGKYGIDLIRELREALPHLPILYLANKDRSTPDLERQLPKNVPILREPFSAEQLRAAVRYLLT
;
A
#
# COMPACT_ATOMS: atom_id res chain seq x y z
N MET A 1 24.25 9.46 -10.98
CA MET A 1 24.43 8.58 -9.99
C MET A 1 23.79 7.28 -10.22
N ALA A 2 24.48 6.35 -10.14
CA ALA A 2 23.96 5.11 -10.35
C ALA A 2 23.17 4.79 -9.15
N GLY A 3 22.79 4.97 -8.61
CA GLY A 3 22.32 4.59 -7.48
C GLY A 3 21.00 4.09 -7.47
N PHE A 4 20.22 4.78 -6.83
CA PHE A 4 18.92 4.34 -6.51
C PHE A 4 18.00 4.43 -7.69
N ALA A 5 17.45 3.31 -8.08
CA ALA A 5 16.39 3.27 -9.07
C ALA A 5 15.06 3.27 -8.34
N GLY A 6 14.23 4.23 -8.64
CA GLY A 6 12.91 4.29 -8.04
C GLY A 6 12.06 3.08 -8.41
N ARG A 7 11.12 2.76 -7.55
CA ARG A 7 10.20 1.64 -7.73
C ARG A 7 8.81 2.14 -8.07
N HIS A 8 7.98 1.26 -8.61
CA HIS A 8 6.59 1.57 -8.94
C HIS A 8 5.70 1.13 -7.80
N ILE A 9 5.04 2.09 -7.15
CA ILE A 9 4.24 1.83 -5.96
C ILE A 9 2.81 2.26 -6.20
N VAL A 10 1.87 1.40 -5.86
CA VAL A 10 0.43 1.68 -5.92
C VAL A 10 -0.06 1.95 -4.51
N VAL A 11 -0.77 3.07 -4.33
CA VAL A 11 -1.37 3.46 -3.05
C VAL A 11 -2.89 3.43 -3.19
N ALA A 12 -3.54 2.65 -2.36
CA ALA A 12 -4.99 2.50 -2.36
C ALA A 12 -5.58 2.94 -1.02
N ASP A 13 -6.39 3.99 -1.05
CA ASP A 13 -6.98 4.56 0.17
C ASP A 13 -8.12 5.48 -0.24
N GLU A 14 -9.23 5.45 0.50
CA GLU A 14 -10.32 6.38 0.25
C GLU A 14 -10.08 7.77 0.86
N ASP A 15 -9.17 7.88 1.82
CA ASP A 15 -8.86 9.14 2.50
C ASP A 15 -7.82 9.93 1.70
N ARG A 16 -8.26 11.01 1.08
CA ARG A 16 -7.39 11.84 0.24
C ARG A 16 -6.23 12.47 1.01
N ALA A 17 -6.42 12.78 2.27
CA ALA A 17 -5.34 13.37 3.08
C ALA A 17 -4.22 12.36 3.32
N ILE A 18 -4.58 11.12 3.59
CA ILE A 18 -3.60 10.03 3.76
C ILE A 18 -2.90 9.75 2.43
N VAL A 19 -3.65 9.67 1.33
CA VAL A 19 -3.04 9.50 0.01
C VAL A 19 -2.01 10.59 -0.26
N GLY A 20 -2.37 11.84 0.00
CA GLY A 20 -1.45 12.97 -0.20
C GLY A 20 -0.17 12.82 0.60
N LEU A 21 -0.28 12.46 1.87
CA LEU A 21 0.89 12.25 2.73
C LEU A 21 1.78 11.13 2.20
N VAL A 22 1.18 9.99 1.88
CA VAL A 22 1.92 8.81 1.41
C VAL A 22 2.60 9.11 0.07
N VAL A 23 1.86 9.68 -0.88
CA VAL A 23 2.39 10.00 -2.21
C VAL A 23 3.55 10.98 -2.09
N GLU A 24 3.37 12.07 -1.33
CA GLU A 24 4.44 13.07 -1.18
C GLU A 24 5.70 12.45 -0.57
N THR A 25 5.53 11.64 0.47
CA THR A 25 6.66 10.99 1.14
C THR A 25 7.44 10.10 0.17
N LEU A 26 6.73 9.30 -0.60
CA LEU A 26 7.36 8.34 -1.50
C LEU A 26 7.95 8.99 -2.75
N LEU A 27 7.33 10.05 -3.24
CA LEU A 27 7.92 10.82 -4.35
C LEU A 27 9.27 11.42 -3.93
N LYS A 28 9.37 11.92 -2.70
CA LYS A 28 10.64 12.45 -2.19
C LYS A 28 11.73 11.39 -2.09
N GLU A 29 11.34 10.12 -1.94
CA GLU A 29 12.28 9.01 -1.94
C GLU A 29 12.66 8.55 -3.35
N GLY A 30 12.13 9.19 -4.39
CA GLY A 30 12.49 8.89 -5.77
C GLY A 30 11.63 7.83 -6.45
N HIS A 31 10.53 7.42 -5.82
CA HIS A 31 9.64 6.41 -6.42
C HIS A 31 8.65 7.01 -7.40
N ALA A 32 8.17 6.19 -8.32
CA ALA A 32 7.00 6.50 -9.13
C ALA A 32 5.78 5.99 -8.36
N VAL A 33 4.83 6.88 -8.11
CA VAL A 33 3.69 6.55 -7.24
C VAL A 33 2.39 6.74 -8.01
N PHE A 34 1.55 5.72 -7.95
CA PHE A 34 0.23 5.71 -8.56
C PHE A 34 -0.80 5.50 -7.46
N TYR A 35 -1.93 6.17 -7.52
CA TYR A 35 -2.89 6.08 -6.44
C TYR A 35 -4.31 5.87 -6.94
N ALA A 36 -5.13 5.28 -6.09
CA ALA A 36 -6.53 5.04 -6.35
C ALA A 36 -7.33 5.23 -5.07
N TYR A 37 -8.55 5.75 -5.20
CA TYR A 37 -9.43 6.00 -4.08
C TYR A 37 -10.49 4.90 -3.90
N ASP A 38 -10.48 3.90 -4.78
CA ASP A 38 -11.42 2.77 -4.73
C ASP A 38 -10.72 1.46 -5.10
N GLY A 39 -11.35 0.36 -4.72
CA GLY A 39 -10.74 -0.96 -4.89
C GLY A 39 -10.60 -1.40 -6.34
N LEU A 40 -11.56 -1.05 -7.18
CA LEU A 40 -11.50 -1.43 -8.60
C LEU A 40 -10.34 -0.72 -9.30
N SER A 41 -10.22 0.58 -9.10
CA SER A 41 -9.11 1.36 -9.68
C SER A 41 -7.76 0.87 -9.17
N ALA A 42 -7.67 0.57 -7.87
CA ALA A 42 -6.44 0.04 -7.28
C ALA A 42 -6.05 -1.30 -7.89
N ASN A 43 -7.03 -2.19 -8.07
CA ASN A 43 -6.80 -3.49 -8.68
C ASN A 43 -6.30 -3.33 -10.13
N GLN A 44 -6.95 -2.45 -10.89
CA GLN A 44 -6.54 -2.17 -12.27
C GLN A 44 -5.12 -1.62 -12.35
N LEU A 45 -4.76 -0.73 -11.44
CA LEU A 45 -3.39 -0.21 -11.40
C LEU A 45 -2.38 -1.29 -11.06
N ALA A 46 -2.65 -2.09 -10.05
CA ALA A 46 -1.70 -3.12 -9.61
C ALA A 46 -1.45 -4.17 -10.69
N PHE A 47 -2.49 -4.57 -11.41
CA PHE A 47 -2.35 -5.56 -12.49
C PHE A 47 -1.93 -4.94 -13.80
N GLY A 48 -2.24 -3.66 -14.02
CA GLY A 48 -1.94 -2.97 -15.27
C GLY A 48 -0.51 -2.44 -15.36
N LEU A 49 0.13 -2.18 -14.23
CA LEU A 49 1.51 -1.72 -14.24
C LEU A 49 2.45 -2.87 -14.56
N LYS A 50 3.32 -2.65 -15.51
CA LYS A 50 4.25 -3.68 -15.96
C LYS A 50 5.15 -4.18 -14.84
N ASN A 51 5.57 -3.31 -13.96
CA ASN A 51 6.51 -3.64 -12.89
C ASN A 51 6.05 -3.01 -11.59
N CYS A 52 4.92 -3.46 -11.07
CA CYS A 52 4.47 -3.01 -9.75
C CYS A 52 5.35 -3.66 -8.68
N ASP A 53 6.02 -2.85 -7.89
CA ASP A 53 6.97 -3.32 -6.88
C ASP A 53 6.39 -3.39 -5.47
N LEU A 54 5.32 -2.66 -5.22
CA LEU A 54 4.71 -2.59 -3.89
C LEU A 54 3.29 -2.05 -4.00
N VAL A 55 2.39 -2.62 -3.23
CA VAL A 55 1.04 -2.06 -3.05
C VAL A 55 0.88 -1.69 -1.57
N ILE A 56 0.42 -0.46 -1.33
CA ILE A 56 0.09 0.03 0.01
C ILE A 56 -1.43 0.20 0.04
N SER A 57 -2.10 -0.54 0.91
CA SER A 57 -3.55 -0.52 0.99
C SER A 57 -4.02 -0.16 2.40
N ASN A 58 -4.91 0.82 2.48
CA ASN A 58 -5.55 1.14 3.75
C ASN A 58 -6.66 0.14 4.06
N THR A 59 -7.24 0.27 5.25
CA THR A 59 -8.34 -0.56 5.75
C THR A 59 -9.59 -0.46 4.89
N ARG A 60 -9.88 0.76 4.40
CA ARG A 60 -11.05 1.01 3.55
C ARG A 60 -10.63 1.73 2.27
N ILE A 61 -11.20 1.28 1.15
CA ILE A 61 -10.91 1.84 -0.16
C ILE A 61 -12.23 2.00 -0.91
N GLY A 62 -12.89 3.15 -0.73
CA GLY A 62 -14.11 3.46 -1.48
C GLY A 62 -15.16 2.35 -1.44
N GLY A 63 -15.67 2.04 -0.26
CA GLY A 63 -16.71 1.03 -0.10
C GLY A 63 -16.22 -0.42 -0.06
N LYS A 64 -14.94 -0.65 -0.24
CA LYS A 64 -14.34 -1.99 -0.17
C LYS A 64 -13.35 -2.05 0.98
N TYR A 65 -13.19 -3.21 1.59
CA TYR A 65 -12.14 -3.40 2.57
C TYR A 65 -10.81 -3.66 1.88
N GLY A 66 -9.76 -2.99 2.36
CA GLY A 66 -8.41 -3.17 1.82
C GLY A 66 -7.94 -4.62 1.88
N ILE A 67 -8.37 -5.37 2.90
CA ILE A 67 -8.03 -6.78 3.04
C ILE A 67 -8.52 -7.60 1.84
N ASP A 68 -9.68 -7.27 1.28
CA ASP A 68 -10.18 -7.99 0.12
C ASP A 68 -9.28 -7.77 -1.10
N LEU A 69 -8.84 -6.54 -1.30
CA LEU A 69 -7.86 -6.24 -2.36
C LEU A 69 -6.55 -6.99 -2.11
N ILE A 70 -6.07 -6.96 -0.88
CA ILE A 70 -4.81 -7.61 -0.52
C ILE A 70 -4.87 -9.11 -0.77
N ARG A 71 -5.97 -9.76 -0.42
CA ARG A 71 -6.14 -11.19 -0.64
C ARG A 71 -6.17 -11.53 -2.12
N GLU A 72 -6.88 -10.74 -2.93
CA GLU A 72 -6.90 -10.90 -4.39
C GLU A 72 -5.49 -10.78 -4.98
N LEU A 73 -4.75 -9.76 -4.54
CA LEU A 73 -3.39 -9.53 -5.03
C LEU A 73 -2.44 -10.66 -4.63
N ARG A 74 -2.53 -11.12 -3.39
CA ARG A 74 -1.66 -12.19 -2.91
C ARG A 74 -1.91 -13.50 -3.63
N GLU A 75 -3.16 -13.78 -3.96
CA GLU A 75 -3.51 -14.98 -4.72
C GLU A 75 -2.95 -14.93 -6.14
N ALA A 76 -3.10 -13.80 -6.81
CA ALA A 76 -2.67 -13.65 -8.20
C ALA A 76 -1.17 -13.36 -8.35
N LEU A 77 -0.58 -12.64 -7.39
CA LEU A 77 0.81 -12.19 -7.43
C LEU A 77 1.49 -12.56 -6.09
N PRO A 78 1.84 -13.84 -5.88
CA PRO A 78 2.28 -14.32 -4.57
C PRO A 78 3.52 -13.65 -4.00
N HIS A 79 4.35 -13.07 -4.85
CA HIS A 79 5.61 -12.44 -4.42
C HIS A 79 5.53 -10.92 -4.32
N LEU A 80 4.39 -10.32 -4.65
CA LEU A 80 4.24 -8.88 -4.58
C LEU A 80 4.29 -8.41 -3.13
N PRO A 81 5.21 -7.49 -2.79
CA PRO A 81 5.20 -6.88 -1.47
C PRO A 81 3.94 -6.03 -1.26
N ILE A 82 3.36 -6.16 -0.08
CA ILE A 82 2.15 -5.43 0.27
C ILE A 82 2.29 -4.88 1.68
N LEU A 83 1.88 -3.62 1.86
CA LEU A 83 1.83 -2.96 3.17
C LEU A 83 0.38 -2.60 3.48
N TYR A 84 -0.08 -2.98 4.66
CA TYR A 84 -1.42 -2.65 5.12
C TYR A 84 -1.36 -1.46 6.07
N LEU A 85 -2.13 -0.41 5.76
CA LEU A 85 -2.29 0.74 6.66
C LEU A 85 -3.51 0.51 7.52
N ALA A 86 -3.31 0.39 8.83
CA ALA A 86 -4.41 0.12 9.74
C ALA A 86 -5.01 1.43 10.24
N ASN A 87 -6.20 1.76 9.75
CA ASN A 87 -6.94 2.91 10.23
C ASN A 87 -7.34 2.67 11.69
N LYS A 88 -7.05 3.62 12.56
CA LYS A 88 -7.24 3.44 14.00
C LYS A 88 -8.69 3.21 14.39
N ASP A 89 -9.64 3.71 13.60
CA ASP A 89 -11.06 3.61 13.92
C ASP A 89 -11.75 2.46 13.20
N ARG A 90 -11.14 1.92 12.13
CA ARG A 90 -11.79 0.94 11.28
C ARG A 90 -11.09 -0.41 11.22
N SER A 91 -9.79 -0.45 11.48
CA SER A 91 -9.09 -1.72 11.48
C SER A 91 -9.28 -2.43 12.80
N THR A 92 -9.83 -3.63 12.76
CA THR A 92 -10.12 -4.42 13.95
C THR A 92 -9.21 -5.64 13.99
N PRO A 93 -9.03 -6.25 15.18
CA PRO A 93 -8.29 -7.52 15.25
C PRO A 93 -8.87 -8.60 14.35
N ASP A 94 -10.19 -8.66 14.19
CA ASP A 94 -10.82 -9.63 13.32
C ASP A 94 -10.44 -9.43 11.86
N LEU A 95 -10.42 -8.19 11.40
CA LEU A 95 -9.99 -7.88 10.05
C LEU A 95 -8.52 -8.22 9.86
N GLU A 96 -7.68 -7.84 10.81
CA GLU A 96 -6.24 -8.05 10.70
C GLU A 96 -5.86 -9.53 10.69
N ARG A 97 -6.63 -10.38 11.36
CA ARG A 97 -6.42 -11.82 11.30
C ARG A 97 -6.66 -12.41 9.92
N GLN A 98 -7.39 -11.71 9.06
CA GLN A 98 -7.66 -12.16 7.69
C GLN A 98 -6.56 -11.78 6.71
N LEU A 99 -5.55 -11.02 7.13
CA LEU A 99 -4.43 -10.67 6.26
C LEU A 99 -3.63 -11.92 5.89
N PRO A 100 -3.20 -12.02 4.62
CA PRO A 100 -2.28 -13.07 4.24
C PRO A 100 -0.95 -12.96 5.00
N LYS A 101 -0.16 -14.02 4.95
CA LYS A 101 1.19 -13.99 5.51
C LYS A 101 2.05 -12.95 4.81
N ASN A 102 3.00 -12.42 5.55
CA ASN A 102 3.99 -11.47 5.02
C ASN A 102 3.39 -10.16 4.54
N VAL A 103 2.35 -9.70 5.22
CA VAL A 103 1.80 -8.36 5.02
C VAL A 103 2.02 -7.58 6.30
N PRO A 104 3.04 -6.72 6.36
CA PRO A 104 3.25 -5.89 7.54
C PRO A 104 2.13 -4.89 7.73
N ILE A 105 1.93 -4.48 8.97
CA ILE A 105 0.90 -3.52 9.35
C ILE A 105 1.58 -2.25 9.82
N LEU A 106 1.21 -1.11 9.24
CA LEU A 106 1.61 0.20 9.73
C LEU A 106 0.37 0.90 10.27
N ARG A 107 0.35 1.19 11.57
CA ARG A 107 -0.84 1.73 12.24
C ARG A 107 -0.89 3.23 12.18
N GLU A 108 -2.05 3.78 11.90
CA GLU A 108 -2.30 5.22 11.96
C GLU A 108 -2.53 5.63 13.43
N PRO A 109 -2.02 6.79 13.83
CA PRO A 109 -1.24 7.71 13.02
C PRO A 109 0.21 7.25 12.89
N PHE A 110 0.79 7.45 11.73
CA PHE A 110 2.20 7.14 11.50
C PHE A 110 2.93 8.38 10.99
N SER A 111 4.23 8.44 11.24
CA SER A 111 5.08 9.51 10.73
C SER A 111 5.58 9.17 9.33
N ALA A 112 6.04 10.20 8.61
CA ALA A 112 6.69 9.98 7.32
C ALA A 112 7.91 9.06 7.48
N GLU A 113 8.64 9.17 8.57
CA GLU A 113 9.79 8.32 8.82
C GLU A 113 9.41 6.87 9.02
N GLN A 114 8.33 6.60 9.76
CA GLN A 114 7.83 5.23 9.92
C GLN A 114 7.39 4.63 8.59
N LEU A 115 6.73 5.43 7.76
CA LEU A 115 6.32 4.99 6.43
C LEU A 115 7.55 4.67 5.57
N ARG A 116 8.54 5.57 5.54
CA ARG A 116 9.77 5.32 4.77
C ARG A 116 10.47 4.04 5.21
N ALA A 117 10.57 3.82 6.53
CA ALA A 117 11.22 2.63 7.05
C ALA A 117 10.50 1.35 6.61
N ALA A 118 9.17 1.34 6.69
CA ALA A 118 8.39 0.19 6.27
C ALA A 118 8.54 -0.10 4.79
N VAL A 119 8.50 0.94 3.95
CA VAL A 119 8.65 0.80 2.51
C VAL A 119 10.05 0.32 2.14
N ARG A 120 11.09 0.89 2.74
CA ARG A 120 12.47 0.45 2.49
C ARG A 120 12.65 -1.02 2.84
N TYR A 121 12.10 -1.44 3.96
CA TYR A 121 12.17 -2.85 4.37
C TYR A 121 11.54 -3.76 3.31
N LEU A 122 10.37 -3.38 2.80
CA LEU A 122 9.64 -4.21 1.83
C LEU A 122 10.30 -4.23 0.45
N LEU A 123 11.05 -3.19 0.10
CA LEU A 123 11.70 -3.08 -1.21
C LEU A 123 13.12 -3.64 -1.23
N THR A 124 13.64 -4.10 -0.10
CA THR A 124 14.96 -4.75 -0.08
C THR A 124 14.90 -6.30 -0.22
#